data_9e4f9010ba6e7f12f92410776f500b16
#
_entry.id   9e4f9010ba6e7f12f92410776f500b16
#
_cell.length_a   1.000
_cell.length_b   1.000
_cell.length_c   1.000
_cell.angle_alpha   90.00
_cell.angle_beta   90.00
_cell.angle_gamma   90.00
#
_symmetry.space_group_name_H-M   'P 1'
#
loop_
_entity.id
_entity.type
_entity.pdbx_description
1 polymer ?
#
loop_
_entity_poly.entity_id
_entity_poly.type
_entity_poly.pdbx_seq_one_letter_code
_entity_poly.pdbx_strand_id
1 'polypeptide(L)'
;MSDQPESSTQPTAGSPHVVEMRKIVKRFPGVLANDSVDFDLRRGEVHALLGENGAGKSTLMNVLAGLYRQESGTILVNGQPVNFLSPSDAIRAGIGMVHQHFMLVPTQTVTENILIGLDRPRFFINLPEYDKTIADLSERFGLKVDPRAKIWQLSVGEQQRVELLKMLYRGAEVLVMDEPTAVLAPQEIDSLFDTLRSMLKEGKSVIFISHKLQEVMAISDRVTVMSKGKVTAAGILTQRTSRQELARLMVGRDIVFHLDKKPREPGEVVLRVDDVHAENDKGLPALRGVSFEVSAGEILGLAGVAGNGQSELAQVISGLRRCLQGCVELNGEVICNQSALFSIQRGLAYIPEDRTHVGSAPNLSVTDNVIMKKYRKKPIANGWMIDLGAAKQFAQELKEAYDIVVPKIETPVRLLSGGNLQRVILAREISGKPAMIIAVQPTRGLDVGAIEGVHRLLLAQRDAGAAILLVSEELEELLGLSDRTLVIYEGRIMGEVHDTNLEKIGMMMTGTPMDQIKA
;
A
#
# COMPACT_ATOMS: atom_id res chain seq x y z
N MET A 1 57.56 -21.40 -32.58
CA MET A 1 56.61 -22.37 -32.07
C MET A 1 55.94 -21.67 -30.90
N SER A 2 55.06 -21.02 -31.22
CA SER A 2 53.72 -20.47 -31.19
C SER A 2 52.69 -21.48 -30.66
N ASP A 3 52.11 -21.17 -29.54
CA ASP A 3 50.82 -21.71 -29.16
C ASP A 3 49.97 -20.57 -28.67
N GLN A 4 49.00 -20.13 -29.48
CA GLN A 4 47.82 -19.39 -29.11
C GLN A 4 46.73 -20.38 -28.71
N PRO A 5 45.95 -20.13 -27.65
CA PRO A 5 44.70 -20.82 -27.47
C PRO A 5 43.61 -19.99 -28.17
N GLU A 6 43.04 -20.54 -29.21
CA GLU A 6 41.74 -20.16 -29.78
C GLU A 6 40.63 -20.35 -28.75
N SER A 7 40.01 -19.29 -28.31
CA SER A 7 38.71 -19.35 -27.63
C SER A 7 37.59 -19.07 -28.64
N SER A 8 37.13 -20.09 -29.30
CA SER A 8 35.88 -20.09 -30.04
C SER A 8 34.72 -20.24 -29.06
N THR A 9 34.16 -19.15 -28.63
CA THR A 9 32.84 -19.13 -27.99
C THR A 9 31.79 -19.12 -29.10
N GLN A 10 31.27 -20.30 -29.46
CA GLN A 10 30.02 -20.41 -30.20
C GLN A 10 28.87 -19.87 -29.36
N PRO A 11 27.89 -19.16 -29.96
CA PRO A 11 26.70 -18.72 -29.27
C PRO A 11 25.85 -19.95 -28.92
N THR A 12 25.73 -20.25 -27.65
CA THR A 12 24.82 -21.28 -27.14
C THR A 12 23.39 -20.90 -27.45
N ALA A 13 22.70 -21.74 -28.19
CA ALA A 13 21.29 -21.63 -28.51
C ALA A 13 20.47 -21.51 -27.21
N GLY A 14 19.75 -20.39 -27.09
CA GLY A 14 18.57 -20.18 -26.25
C GLY A 14 18.64 -20.68 -24.79
N SER A 15 19.25 -19.92 -23.88
CA SER A 15 18.91 -20.05 -22.46
C SER A 15 17.39 -19.83 -22.30
N PRO A 16 16.65 -20.71 -21.61
CA PRO A 16 15.23 -20.48 -21.32
C PRO A 16 15.02 -19.24 -20.44
N HIS A 17 16.09 -18.72 -19.83
CA HIS A 17 16.04 -17.55 -18.94
C HIS A 17 16.48 -16.29 -19.68
N VAL A 18 15.64 -15.26 -19.59
CA VAL A 18 15.95 -13.92 -20.13
C VAL A 18 16.77 -13.10 -19.14
N VAL A 19 16.56 -13.33 -17.84
CA VAL A 19 17.35 -12.74 -16.75
C VAL A 19 17.74 -13.83 -15.77
N GLU A 20 18.99 -13.82 -15.32
CA GLU A 20 19.47 -14.61 -14.19
C GLU A 20 20.31 -13.73 -13.27
N MET A 21 19.99 -13.74 -12.00
CA MET A 21 20.73 -13.08 -10.93
C MET A 21 21.25 -14.18 -10.01
N ARG A 22 22.58 -14.28 -9.84
CA ARG A 22 23.21 -15.36 -9.09
C ARG A 22 23.99 -14.80 -7.92
N LYS A 23 23.65 -15.23 -6.69
CA LYS A 23 24.30 -14.89 -5.41
C LYS A 23 24.49 -13.39 -5.21
N ILE A 24 23.46 -12.61 -5.50
CA ILE A 24 23.49 -11.16 -5.36
C ILE A 24 23.57 -10.76 -3.90
N VAL A 25 24.57 -9.95 -3.58
CA VAL A 25 24.74 -9.33 -2.26
C VAL A 25 24.68 -7.82 -2.37
N LYS A 26 23.85 -7.20 -1.53
CA LYS A 26 23.76 -5.75 -1.38
C LYS A 26 23.61 -5.36 0.07
N ARG A 27 24.49 -4.44 0.53
CA ARG A 27 24.47 -3.87 1.88
C ARG A 27 24.21 -2.37 1.84
N PHE A 28 23.60 -1.90 2.88
CA PHE A 28 23.52 -0.50 3.24
C PHE A 28 24.07 -0.33 4.66
N PRO A 29 24.41 0.88 5.13
CA PRO A 29 24.86 1.10 6.50
C PRO A 29 23.90 0.48 7.52
N GLY A 30 24.36 -0.55 8.23
CA GLY A 30 23.57 -1.25 9.25
C GLY A 30 22.57 -2.31 8.74
N VAL A 31 22.44 -2.53 7.41
CA VAL A 31 21.45 -3.47 6.86
C VAL A 31 22.04 -4.29 5.71
N LEU A 32 21.93 -5.61 5.80
CA LEU A 32 22.16 -6.53 4.68
C LEU A 32 20.85 -6.74 3.94
N ALA A 33 20.64 -5.97 2.86
CA ALA A 33 19.38 -5.94 2.15
C ALA A 33 19.16 -7.14 1.22
N ASN A 34 20.25 -7.67 0.61
CA ASN A 34 20.24 -8.93 -0.13
C ASN A 34 21.44 -9.75 0.29
N ASP A 35 21.22 -11.01 0.66
CA ASP A 35 22.20 -11.96 1.15
C ASP A 35 22.24 -13.19 0.25
N SER A 36 23.15 -13.17 -0.73
CA SER A 36 23.34 -14.27 -1.69
C SER A 36 22.06 -14.70 -2.42
N VAL A 37 21.31 -13.72 -2.92
CA VAL A 37 20.00 -13.92 -3.56
C VAL A 37 20.20 -14.47 -4.98
N ASP A 38 19.50 -15.58 -5.28
CA ASP A 38 19.34 -16.12 -6.62
C ASP A 38 17.91 -15.81 -7.11
N PHE A 39 17.80 -15.32 -8.37
CA PHE A 39 16.53 -15.04 -9.02
C PHE A 39 16.65 -15.27 -10.53
N ASP A 40 15.61 -15.82 -11.15
CA ASP A 40 15.58 -16.02 -12.60
C ASP A 40 14.24 -15.56 -13.20
N LEU A 41 14.24 -15.21 -14.48
CA LEU A 41 13.06 -14.90 -15.27
C LEU A 41 13.14 -15.65 -16.59
N ARG A 42 12.09 -16.38 -16.95
CA ARG A 42 11.97 -17.05 -18.23
C ARG A 42 11.35 -16.13 -19.27
N ARG A 43 11.57 -16.44 -20.54
CA ARG A 43 10.98 -15.68 -21.62
C ARG A 43 9.46 -15.90 -21.67
N GLY A 44 8.70 -14.80 -21.75
CA GLY A 44 7.24 -14.83 -21.89
C GLY A 44 6.48 -15.26 -20.65
N GLU A 45 7.08 -15.12 -19.44
CA GLU A 45 6.37 -15.40 -18.18
C GLU A 45 6.19 -14.13 -17.33
N VAL A 46 5.22 -14.18 -16.43
CA VAL A 46 5.14 -13.30 -15.26
C VAL A 46 5.74 -14.04 -14.07
N HIS A 47 6.89 -13.59 -13.60
CA HIS A 47 7.51 -14.11 -12.39
C HIS A 47 7.29 -13.13 -11.24
N ALA A 48 6.49 -13.52 -10.25
CA ALA A 48 6.26 -12.68 -9.08
C ALA A 48 7.42 -12.77 -8.09
N LEU A 49 7.86 -11.60 -7.61
CA LEU A 49 8.78 -11.48 -6.48
C LEU A 49 7.99 -11.03 -5.25
N LEU A 50 7.69 -11.97 -4.38
CA LEU A 50 6.82 -11.82 -3.22
C LEU A 50 7.63 -11.69 -1.93
N GLY A 51 7.14 -10.95 -0.95
CA GLY A 51 7.76 -10.82 0.38
C GLY A 51 7.23 -9.61 1.15
N GLU A 52 7.47 -9.57 2.45
CA GLU A 52 7.09 -8.44 3.30
C GLU A 52 7.84 -7.15 2.94
N ASN A 53 7.36 -6.01 3.48
CA ASN A 53 8.09 -4.75 3.37
C ASN A 53 9.45 -4.86 4.07
N GLY A 54 10.52 -4.41 3.39
CA GLY A 54 11.88 -4.57 3.89
C GLY A 54 12.51 -5.95 3.63
N ALA A 55 11.85 -6.88 2.93
CA ALA A 55 12.42 -8.18 2.56
C ALA A 55 13.56 -8.11 1.53
N GLY A 56 13.82 -6.93 0.93
CA GLY A 56 14.91 -6.73 -0.03
C GLY A 56 14.48 -6.78 -1.50
N LYS A 57 13.18 -6.90 -1.82
CA LYS A 57 12.63 -6.99 -3.18
C LYS A 57 13.02 -5.82 -4.08
N SER A 58 12.64 -4.60 -3.68
CA SER A 58 12.94 -3.38 -4.46
C SER A 58 14.45 -3.13 -4.55
N THR A 59 15.23 -3.52 -3.53
CA THR A 59 16.70 -3.46 -3.58
C THR A 59 17.25 -4.37 -4.67
N LEU A 60 16.78 -5.63 -4.73
CA LEU A 60 17.20 -6.59 -5.75
C LEU A 60 16.88 -6.08 -7.16
N MET A 61 15.68 -5.54 -7.35
CA MET A 61 15.25 -5.01 -8.64
C MET A 61 15.95 -3.70 -9.01
N ASN A 62 16.27 -2.84 -8.06
CA ASN A 62 17.11 -1.66 -8.29
C ASN A 62 18.55 -2.03 -8.68
N VAL A 63 19.06 -3.18 -8.23
CA VAL A 63 20.34 -3.74 -8.73
C VAL A 63 20.18 -4.18 -10.19
N LEU A 64 19.09 -4.86 -10.54
CA LEU A 64 18.80 -5.27 -11.92
C LEU A 64 18.57 -4.08 -12.85
N ALA A 65 17.92 -3.02 -12.36
CA ALA A 65 17.68 -1.78 -13.12
C ALA A 65 18.90 -0.84 -13.19
N GLY A 66 20.06 -1.23 -12.60
CA GLY A 66 21.28 -0.42 -12.63
C GLY A 66 21.26 0.83 -11.75
N LEU A 67 20.29 0.96 -10.83
CA LEU A 67 20.22 2.04 -9.83
C LEU A 67 21.16 1.78 -8.66
N TYR A 68 21.35 0.52 -8.28
CA TYR A 68 22.31 0.12 -7.26
C TYR A 68 23.31 -0.87 -7.84
N ARG A 69 24.54 -0.79 -7.38
CA ARG A 69 25.57 -1.75 -7.71
C ARG A 69 25.60 -2.84 -6.64
N GLN A 70 25.61 -4.12 -7.07
CA GLN A 70 25.85 -5.26 -6.18
C GLN A 70 27.30 -5.25 -5.66
N GLU A 71 27.51 -5.78 -4.45
CA GLU A 71 28.85 -5.98 -3.89
C GLU A 71 29.48 -7.29 -4.38
N SER A 72 28.64 -8.31 -4.58
CA SER A 72 29.02 -9.58 -5.18
C SER A 72 27.85 -10.22 -5.91
N GLY A 73 28.11 -11.27 -6.67
CA GLY A 73 27.14 -11.95 -7.51
C GLY A 73 27.25 -11.55 -8.98
N THR A 74 26.50 -12.24 -9.84
CA THR A 74 26.53 -12.07 -11.29
C THR A 74 25.13 -11.91 -11.83
N ILE A 75 24.96 -10.97 -12.78
CA ILE A 75 23.71 -10.78 -13.54
C ILE A 75 23.97 -11.25 -14.96
N LEU A 76 23.08 -12.08 -15.50
CA LEU A 76 23.09 -12.48 -16.89
C LEU A 76 21.78 -12.02 -17.56
N VAL A 77 21.88 -11.48 -18.76
CA VAL A 77 20.75 -11.12 -19.61
C VAL A 77 20.92 -11.89 -20.92
N ASN A 78 19.92 -12.67 -21.28
CA ASN A 78 19.96 -13.58 -22.42
C ASN A 78 21.23 -14.50 -22.42
N GLY A 79 21.63 -14.96 -21.22
CA GLY A 79 22.80 -15.82 -21.01
C GLY A 79 24.14 -15.09 -21.05
N GLN A 80 24.19 -13.78 -21.30
CA GLN A 80 25.42 -12.99 -21.34
C GLN A 80 25.62 -12.24 -20.01
N PRO A 81 26.80 -12.31 -19.38
CA PRO A 81 27.07 -11.59 -18.15
C PRO A 81 27.10 -10.08 -18.41
N VAL A 82 26.39 -9.34 -17.56
CA VAL A 82 26.29 -7.88 -17.66
C VAL A 82 26.72 -7.22 -16.35
N ASN A 83 27.22 -5.99 -16.46
CA ASN A 83 27.55 -5.17 -15.31
C ASN A 83 26.98 -3.77 -15.55
N PHE A 84 25.86 -3.46 -14.92
CA PHE A 84 25.20 -2.17 -15.07
C PHE A 84 25.87 -1.12 -14.18
N LEU A 85 26.29 -0.02 -14.79
CA LEU A 85 26.86 1.13 -14.10
C LEU A 85 25.84 2.27 -13.97
N SER A 86 24.76 2.20 -14.74
CA SER A 86 23.70 3.20 -14.79
C SER A 86 22.37 2.56 -15.23
N PRO A 87 21.23 3.20 -14.96
CA PRO A 87 19.92 2.77 -15.50
C PRO A 87 19.90 2.74 -17.04
N SER A 88 20.65 3.60 -17.70
CA SER A 88 20.77 3.58 -19.17
C SER A 88 21.38 2.28 -19.70
N ASP A 89 22.25 1.62 -18.94
CA ASP A 89 22.84 0.34 -19.34
C ASP A 89 21.80 -0.77 -19.28
N ALA A 90 20.97 -0.79 -18.24
CA ALA A 90 19.87 -1.76 -18.09
C ALA A 90 18.82 -1.57 -19.20
N ILE A 91 18.45 -0.31 -19.51
CA ILE A 91 17.52 0.00 -20.60
C ILE A 91 18.08 -0.48 -21.95
N ARG A 92 19.36 -0.24 -22.23
CA ARG A 92 20.01 -0.75 -23.47
C ARG A 92 20.05 -2.29 -23.53
N ALA A 93 20.09 -2.95 -22.39
CA ALA A 93 19.98 -4.40 -22.31
C ALA A 93 18.52 -4.92 -22.38
N GLY A 94 17.55 -4.03 -22.62
CA GLY A 94 16.14 -4.36 -22.75
C GLY A 94 15.38 -4.48 -21.42
N ILE A 95 15.92 -3.97 -20.30
CA ILE A 95 15.27 -3.99 -18.99
C ILE A 95 14.66 -2.62 -18.71
N GLY A 96 13.33 -2.57 -18.57
CA GLY A 96 12.58 -1.39 -18.15
C GLY A 96 12.01 -1.57 -16.75
N MET A 97 12.05 -0.52 -15.91
CA MET A 97 11.45 -0.55 -14.57
C MET A 97 10.38 0.53 -14.43
N VAL A 98 9.22 0.11 -13.94
CA VAL A 98 8.12 0.99 -13.49
C VAL A 98 8.17 1.02 -11.98
N HIS A 99 8.41 2.19 -11.42
CA HIS A 99 8.56 2.39 -9.99
C HIS A 99 7.21 2.54 -9.29
N GLN A 100 7.17 2.26 -7.99
CA GLN A 100 6.00 2.45 -7.12
C GLN A 100 5.48 3.90 -7.15
N HIS A 101 6.38 4.88 -7.23
CA HIS A 101 6.03 6.29 -7.44
C HIS A 101 6.40 6.69 -8.86
N PHE A 102 5.43 7.22 -9.60
CA PHE A 102 5.63 7.58 -11.00
C PHE A 102 6.70 8.66 -11.17
N MET A 103 7.62 8.41 -12.11
CA MET A 103 8.71 9.32 -12.45
C MET A 103 8.30 10.18 -13.66
N LEU A 104 7.16 10.88 -13.53
CA LEU A 104 6.59 11.73 -14.56
C LEU A 104 6.66 13.21 -14.16
N VAL A 105 6.88 14.08 -15.15
CA VAL A 105 6.86 15.54 -14.96
C VAL A 105 5.44 16.07 -15.17
N PRO A 106 4.75 16.54 -14.11
CA PRO A 106 3.31 16.86 -14.18
C PRO A 106 2.94 17.93 -15.21
N THR A 107 3.80 18.90 -15.45
CA THR A 107 3.55 20.03 -16.35
C THR A 107 3.77 19.73 -17.83
N GLN A 108 4.41 18.60 -18.15
CA GLN A 108 4.70 18.17 -19.50
C GLN A 108 3.61 17.24 -20.05
N THR A 109 3.56 17.11 -21.38
CA THR A 109 2.67 16.18 -22.07
C THR A 109 3.16 14.73 -21.95
N VAL A 110 2.31 13.78 -22.30
CA VAL A 110 2.66 12.35 -22.38
C VAL A 110 3.84 12.14 -23.32
N THR A 111 3.79 12.72 -24.52
CA THR A 111 4.88 12.65 -25.51
C THR A 111 6.18 13.19 -24.93
N GLU A 112 6.18 14.38 -24.36
CA GLU A 112 7.37 14.99 -23.77
C GLU A 112 7.96 14.10 -22.66
N ASN A 113 7.14 13.51 -21.79
CA ASN A 113 7.59 12.61 -20.74
C ASN A 113 8.24 11.33 -21.27
N ILE A 114 7.71 10.76 -22.37
CA ILE A 114 8.28 9.55 -23.00
C ILE A 114 9.64 9.86 -23.62
N LEU A 115 9.79 11.06 -24.20
CA LEU A 115 11.02 11.50 -24.88
C LEU A 115 12.14 11.95 -23.93
N ILE A 116 11.84 12.32 -22.68
CA ILE A 116 12.86 12.73 -21.70
C ILE A 116 13.93 11.64 -21.55
N GLY A 117 15.19 12.03 -21.69
CA GLY A 117 16.35 11.17 -21.47
C GLY A 117 16.66 10.22 -22.63
N LEU A 118 16.08 10.44 -23.81
CA LEU A 118 16.52 9.77 -25.03
C LEU A 118 17.78 10.45 -25.61
N ASP A 119 18.68 9.63 -26.16
CA ASP A 119 19.91 10.15 -26.79
C ASP A 119 19.64 10.95 -28.07
N ARG A 120 18.53 10.73 -28.73
CA ARG A 120 18.07 11.42 -29.93
C ARG A 120 16.55 11.62 -29.89
N PRO A 121 16.01 12.74 -30.42
CA PRO A 121 16.70 13.86 -31.10
C PRO A 121 17.37 14.82 -30.11
N ARG A 122 18.49 15.45 -30.52
CA ARG A 122 19.23 16.38 -29.63
C ARG A 122 18.83 17.85 -29.76
N PHE A 123 18.37 18.30 -30.93
CA PHE A 123 18.18 19.74 -31.21
C PHE A 123 16.79 20.12 -31.73
N PHE A 124 16.15 19.28 -32.55
CA PHE A 124 14.83 19.56 -33.10
C PHE A 124 13.93 18.36 -32.85
N ILE A 125 12.81 18.58 -32.16
CA ILE A 125 11.81 17.57 -31.85
C ILE A 125 10.57 17.88 -32.68
N ASN A 126 10.22 16.99 -33.62
CA ASN A 126 8.95 17.03 -34.36
C ASN A 126 7.86 16.37 -33.51
N LEU A 127 7.31 17.08 -32.51
CA LEU A 127 6.32 16.52 -31.59
C LEU A 127 5.15 15.82 -32.28
N PRO A 128 4.53 16.36 -33.37
CA PRO A 128 3.44 15.69 -34.07
C PRO A 128 3.75 14.28 -34.61
N GLU A 129 4.99 14.05 -35.04
CA GLU A 129 5.44 12.72 -35.50
C GLU A 129 5.58 11.74 -34.34
N TYR A 130 6.11 12.19 -33.21
CA TYR A 130 6.19 11.41 -31.99
C TYR A 130 4.82 11.15 -31.39
N ASP A 131 3.90 12.12 -31.40
CA ASP A 131 2.50 11.96 -30.96
C ASP A 131 1.85 10.79 -31.70
N LYS A 132 2.05 10.71 -33.04
CA LYS A 132 1.52 9.63 -33.86
C LYS A 132 2.16 8.29 -33.48
N THR A 133 3.48 8.22 -33.36
CA THR A 133 4.19 6.99 -33.00
C THR A 133 3.76 6.47 -31.63
N ILE A 134 3.55 7.37 -30.66
CA ILE A 134 3.11 7.02 -29.32
C ILE A 134 1.64 6.59 -29.32
N ALA A 135 0.79 7.23 -30.13
CA ALA A 135 -0.60 6.81 -30.31
C ALA A 135 -0.69 5.40 -30.90
N ASP A 136 0.10 5.11 -31.96
CA ASP A 136 0.16 3.77 -32.58
C ASP A 136 0.63 2.70 -31.56
N LEU A 137 1.64 3.01 -30.75
CA LEU A 137 2.14 2.15 -29.68
C LEU A 137 1.09 1.94 -28.59
N SER A 138 0.40 2.99 -28.20
CA SER A 138 -0.68 3.01 -27.23
C SER A 138 -1.84 2.11 -27.67
N GLU A 139 -2.22 2.19 -28.93
CA GLU A 139 -3.27 1.35 -29.50
C GLU A 139 -2.85 -0.12 -29.57
N ARG A 140 -1.62 -0.38 -30.03
CA ARG A 140 -1.05 -1.74 -30.13
C ARG A 140 -1.09 -2.52 -28.83
N PHE A 141 -0.75 -1.88 -27.69
CA PHE A 141 -0.72 -2.52 -26.38
C PHE A 141 -1.99 -2.30 -25.56
N GLY A 142 -3.01 -1.63 -26.09
CA GLY A 142 -4.25 -1.34 -25.37
C GLY A 142 -4.09 -0.32 -24.23
N LEU A 143 -3.00 0.45 -24.24
CA LEU A 143 -2.64 1.46 -23.22
C LEU A 143 -3.20 2.83 -23.61
N LYS A 144 -4.51 2.96 -23.78
CA LYS A 144 -5.15 4.19 -24.28
C LYS A 144 -4.81 5.42 -23.44
N VAL A 145 -4.06 6.36 -24.02
CA VAL A 145 -3.78 7.70 -23.48
C VAL A 145 -3.69 8.70 -24.63
N ASP A 146 -4.03 9.96 -24.35
CA ASP A 146 -3.82 11.05 -25.32
C ASP A 146 -2.36 11.54 -25.23
N PRO A 147 -1.55 11.42 -26.31
CA PRO A 147 -0.16 11.85 -26.33
C PRO A 147 0.04 13.34 -25.98
N ARG A 148 -0.97 14.19 -26.20
CA ARG A 148 -0.93 15.63 -25.97
C ARG A 148 -1.46 16.06 -24.61
N ALA A 149 -2.12 15.17 -23.87
CA ALA A 149 -2.58 15.46 -22.53
C ALA A 149 -1.38 15.72 -21.60
N LYS A 150 -1.52 16.68 -20.70
CA LYS A 150 -0.52 16.92 -19.65
C LYS A 150 -0.72 15.91 -18.52
N ILE A 151 0.37 15.45 -17.91
CA ILE A 151 0.34 14.42 -16.88
C ILE A 151 -0.58 14.78 -15.71
N TRP A 152 -0.62 16.05 -15.27
CA TRP A 152 -1.49 16.47 -14.18
C TRP A 152 -3.00 16.36 -14.47
N GLN A 153 -3.38 16.21 -15.73
CA GLN A 153 -4.78 16.03 -16.18
C GLN A 153 -5.21 14.56 -16.15
N LEU A 154 -4.25 13.64 -16.05
CA LEU A 154 -4.46 12.21 -16.15
C LEU A 154 -4.82 11.61 -14.77
N SER A 155 -5.72 10.64 -14.78
CA SER A 155 -5.94 9.77 -13.63
C SER A 155 -4.68 8.97 -13.30
N VAL A 156 -4.63 8.39 -12.10
CA VAL A 156 -3.51 7.56 -11.65
C VAL A 156 -3.28 6.37 -12.57
N GLY A 157 -4.37 5.70 -13.00
CA GLY A 157 -4.29 4.59 -13.96
C GLY A 157 -3.77 5.01 -15.33
N GLU A 158 -4.11 6.23 -15.80
CA GLU A 158 -3.56 6.77 -17.04
C GLU A 158 -2.07 7.10 -16.91
N GLN A 159 -1.64 7.67 -15.78
CA GLN A 159 -0.22 7.93 -15.51
C GLN A 159 0.59 6.63 -15.51
N GLN A 160 0.06 5.55 -14.98
CA GLN A 160 0.69 4.24 -15.04
C GLN A 160 0.83 3.72 -16.48
N ARG A 161 -0.21 3.91 -17.31
CA ARG A 161 -0.12 3.58 -18.73
C ARG A 161 0.98 4.37 -19.44
N VAL A 162 1.18 5.62 -19.06
CA VAL A 162 2.29 6.45 -19.59
C VAL A 162 3.66 5.87 -19.19
N GLU A 163 3.84 5.43 -17.94
CA GLU A 163 5.11 4.79 -17.51
C GLU A 163 5.38 3.49 -18.29
N LEU A 164 4.35 2.68 -18.52
CA LEU A 164 4.47 1.47 -19.35
C LEU A 164 4.84 1.81 -20.81
N LEU A 165 4.14 2.78 -21.41
CA LEU A 165 4.44 3.24 -22.77
C LEU A 165 5.86 3.77 -22.89
N LYS A 166 6.35 4.49 -21.90
CA LYS A 166 7.71 5.01 -21.83
C LYS A 166 8.75 3.87 -21.87
N MET A 167 8.53 2.78 -21.13
CA MET A 167 9.43 1.61 -21.16
C MET A 167 9.33 0.85 -22.49
N LEU A 168 8.13 0.66 -23.03
CA LEU A 168 7.93 0.00 -24.31
C LEU A 168 8.53 0.79 -25.47
N TYR A 169 8.37 2.12 -25.47
CA TYR A 169 8.96 3.01 -26.47
C TYR A 169 10.50 2.91 -26.48
N ARG A 170 11.10 2.68 -25.33
CA ARG A 170 12.55 2.46 -25.15
C ARG A 170 13.01 1.06 -25.50
N GLY A 171 12.11 0.20 -25.96
CA GLY A 171 12.42 -1.15 -26.41
C GLY A 171 12.58 -2.18 -25.31
N ALA A 172 11.98 -1.96 -24.12
CA ALA A 172 12.04 -2.94 -23.05
C ALA A 172 11.48 -4.31 -23.48
N GLU A 173 12.24 -5.36 -23.22
CA GLU A 173 11.86 -6.77 -23.39
C GLU A 173 11.45 -7.39 -22.06
N VAL A 174 12.06 -6.91 -20.97
CA VAL A 174 11.77 -7.26 -19.58
C VAL A 174 11.22 -6.04 -18.88
N LEU A 175 10.03 -6.18 -18.28
CA LEU A 175 9.38 -5.14 -17.49
C LEU A 175 9.44 -5.52 -16.01
N VAL A 176 10.11 -4.70 -15.20
CA VAL A 176 10.08 -4.80 -13.74
C VAL A 176 9.02 -3.84 -13.21
N MET A 177 8.03 -4.37 -12.49
CA MET A 177 6.93 -3.59 -11.95
C MET A 177 6.96 -3.65 -10.42
N ASP A 178 7.29 -2.52 -9.79
CA ASP A 178 7.40 -2.43 -8.32
C ASP A 178 6.09 -1.91 -7.71
N GLU A 179 5.32 -2.82 -7.11
CA GLU A 179 4.01 -2.59 -6.49
C GLU A 179 3.03 -1.78 -7.38
N PRO A 180 2.79 -2.19 -8.64
CA PRO A 180 2.09 -1.37 -9.61
C PRO A 180 0.61 -1.12 -9.29
N THR A 181 0.03 -1.88 -8.37
CA THR A 181 -1.39 -1.84 -8.02
C THR A 181 -1.68 -1.05 -6.73
N ALA A 182 -0.63 -0.50 -6.10
CA ALA A 182 -0.75 0.14 -4.78
C ALA A 182 -1.73 1.35 -4.74
N VAL A 183 -1.97 1.97 -5.90
CA VAL A 183 -2.77 3.20 -6.03
C VAL A 183 -3.92 3.07 -7.04
N LEU A 184 -4.19 1.85 -7.53
CA LEU A 184 -5.21 1.56 -8.54
C LEU A 184 -6.52 1.12 -7.91
N ALA A 185 -7.64 1.50 -8.54
CA ALA A 185 -8.95 0.92 -8.24
C ALA A 185 -9.05 -0.54 -8.75
N PRO A 186 -9.93 -1.38 -8.18
CA PRO A 186 -10.06 -2.79 -8.59
C PRO A 186 -10.24 -3.00 -10.09
N GLN A 187 -11.06 -2.19 -10.76
CA GLN A 187 -11.29 -2.28 -12.21
C GLN A 187 -10.04 -1.89 -13.02
N GLU A 188 -9.20 -1.00 -12.48
CA GLU A 188 -7.94 -0.62 -13.11
C GLU A 188 -6.89 -1.73 -12.97
N ILE A 189 -6.93 -2.51 -11.87
CA ILE A 189 -6.07 -3.69 -11.66
C ILE A 189 -6.36 -4.76 -12.71
N ASP A 190 -7.63 -5.07 -12.97
CA ASP A 190 -8.03 -6.03 -13.99
C ASP A 190 -7.56 -5.58 -15.39
N SER A 191 -7.74 -4.31 -15.72
CA SER A 191 -7.26 -3.71 -16.97
C SER A 191 -5.73 -3.80 -17.10
N LEU A 192 -5.00 -3.58 -16.02
CA LEU A 192 -3.55 -3.75 -15.98
C LEU A 192 -3.16 -5.21 -16.26
N PHE A 193 -3.81 -6.17 -15.62
CA PHE A 193 -3.53 -7.60 -15.81
C PHE A 193 -3.79 -8.04 -17.25
N ASP A 194 -4.87 -7.57 -17.87
CA ASP A 194 -5.14 -7.86 -19.28
C ASP A 194 -4.06 -7.26 -20.20
N THR A 195 -3.59 -6.06 -19.88
CA THR A 195 -2.47 -5.42 -20.59
C THR A 195 -1.19 -6.25 -20.46
N LEU A 196 -0.85 -6.71 -19.25
CA LEU A 196 0.33 -7.56 -19.04
C LEU A 196 0.23 -8.88 -19.81
N ARG A 197 -0.95 -9.52 -19.80
CA ARG A 197 -1.21 -10.74 -20.60
C ARG A 197 -1.03 -10.50 -22.10
N SER A 198 -1.44 -9.33 -22.59
CA SER A 198 -1.23 -8.94 -23.99
C SER A 198 0.26 -8.77 -24.32
N MET A 199 1.03 -8.15 -23.43
CA MET A 199 2.48 -7.98 -23.58
C MET A 199 3.22 -9.32 -23.59
N LEU A 200 2.81 -10.29 -22.77
CA LEU A 200 3.37 -11.64 -22.79
C LEU A 200 3.17 -12.33 -24.14
N LYS A 201 1.98 -12.19 -24.75
CA LYS A 201 1.69 -12.73 -26.11
C LYS A 201 2.59 -12.13 -27.18
N GLU A 202 3.09 -10.90 -26.97
CA GLU A 202 4.07 -10.24 -27.84
C GLU A 202 5.54 -10.57 -27.46
N GLY A 203 5.75 -11.57 -26.61
CA GLY A 203 7.08 -12.08 -26.22
C GLY A 203 7.79 -11.25 -25.15
N LYS A 204 7.12 -10.30 -24.50
CA LYS A 204 7.66 -9.59 -23.33
C LYS A 204 7.67 -10.52 -22.12
N SER A 205 8.50 -10.20 -21.12
CA SER A 205 8.57 -10.92 -19.85
C SER A 205 8.43 -9.92 -18.70
N VAL A 206 7.79 -10.33 -17.61
CA VAL A 206 7.44 -9.42 -16.52
C VAL A 206 7.95 -9.94 -15.18
N ILE A 207 8.61 -9.09 -14.41
CA ILE A 207 8.86 -9.29 -12.98
C ILE A 207 7.84 -8.45 -12.23
N PHE A 208 6.97 -9.12 -11.48
CA PHE A 208 5.88 -8.48 -10.76
C PHE A 208 6.16 -8.49 -9.27
N ILE A 209 6.48 -7.32 -8.68
CA ILE A 209 6.75 -7.20 -7.25
C ILE A 209 5.45 -6.82 -6.56
N SER A 210 5.02 -7.62 -5.60
CA SER A 210 3.86 -7.33 -4.77
C SER A 210 4.01 -7.98 -3.39
N HIS A 211 3.28 -7.46 -2.42
CA HIS A 211 3.06 -8.11 -1.14
C HIS A 211 1.61 -8.63 -1.02
N LYS A 212 0.76 -8.35 -2.03
CA LYS A 212 -0.64 -8.77 -2.09
C LYS A 212 -0.76 -10.15 -2.75
N LEU A 213 -1.08 -11.14 -1.96
CA LEU A 213 -1.15 -12.55 -2.38
C LEU A 213 -2.19 -12.80 -3.48
N GLN A 214 -3.33 -12.07 -3.45
CA GLN A 214 -4.39 -12.21 -4.46
C GLN A 214 -3.88 -11.83 -5.85
N GLU A 215 -3.19 -10.70 -5.95
CA GLU A 215 -2.64 -10.21 -7.21
C GLU A 215 -1.63 -11.19 -7.78
N VAL A 216 -0.72 -11.68 -6.93
CA VAL A 216 0.28 -12.69 -7.32
C VAL A 216 -0.39 -13.95 -7.84
N MET A 217 -1.40 -14.46 -7.15
CA MET A 217 -2.16 -15.65 -7.59
C MET A 217 -2.94 -15.43 -8.88
N ALA A 218 -3.35 -14.19 -9.19
CA ALA A 218 -4.16 -13.86 -10.36
C ALA A 218 -3.34 -13.68 -11.65
N ILE A 219 -2.08 -13.21 -11.54
CA ILE A 219 -1.31 -12.81 -12.73
C ILE A 219 -0.05 -13.65 -12.96
N SER A 220 0.59 -14.22 -11.92
CA SER A 220 1.90 -14.82 -12.07
C SER A 220 1.87 -16.29 -12.49
N ASP A 221 2.87 -16.69 -13.28
CA ASP A 221 3.13 -18.10 -13.62
C ASP A 221 3.97 -18.78 -12.54
N ARG A 222 4.96 -18.04 -12.03
CA ARG A 222 5.89 -18.49 -10.98
C ARG A 222 6.04 -17.42 -9.90
N VAL A 223 6.38 -17.87 -8.70
CA VAL A 223 6.60 -17.01 -7.53
C VAL A 223 7.94 -17.33 -6.88
N THR A 224 8.74 -16.33 -6.62
CA THR A 224 9.89 -16.39 -5.72
C THR A 224 9.57 -15.59 -4.46
N VAL A 225 9.74 -16.19 -3.29
CA VAL A 225 9.45 -15.55 -2.01
C VAL A 225 10.74 -15.11 -1.34
N MET A 226 10.78 -13.86 -0.89
CA MET A 226 11.89 -13.29 -0.12
C MET A 226 11.46 -12.95 1.30
N SER A 227 12.34 -13.21 2.25
CA SER A 227 12.22 -12.79 3.65
C SER A 227 13.58 -12.39 4.20
N LYS A 228 13.65 -11.21 4.86
CA LYS A 228 14.87 -10.72 5.54
C LYS A 228 16.14 -10.78 4.67
N GLY A 229 16.02 -10.38 3.41
CA GLY A 229 17.14 -10.33 2.46
C GLY A 229 17.51 -11.66 1.80
N LYS A 230 16.80 -12.74 2.06
CA LYS A 230 17.06 -14.09 1.52
C LYS A 230 15.87 -14.62 0.74
N VAL A 231 16.11 -15.54 -0.19
CA VAL A 231 15.07 -16.33 -0.84
C VAL A 231 14.66 -17.46 0.08
N THR A 232 13.40 -17.52 0.45
CA THR A 232 12.81 -18.61 1.25
C THR A 232 12.21 -19.70 0.37
N ALA A 233 11.79 -19.34 -0.84
CA ALA A 233 11.32 -20.28 -1.84
C ALA A 233 11.52 -19.68 -3.25
N ALA A 234 12.05 -20.46 -4.18
CA ALA A 234 12.41 -19.99 -5.52
C ALA A 234 11.55 -20.65 -6.59
N GLY A 235 10.94 -19.81 -7.46
CA GLY A 235 10.30 -20.23 -8.70
C GLY A 235 9.17 -21.26 -8.57
N ILE A 236 8.39 -21.19 -7.50
CA ILE A 236 7.22 -22.05 -7.29
C ILE A 236 6.19 -21.76 -8.37
N LEU A 237 5.65 -22.80 -9.00
CA LEU A 237 4.52 -22.64 -9.94
C LEU A 237 3.28 -22.18 -9.18
N THR A 238 2.70 -21.06 -9.59
CA THR A 238 1.53 -20.46 -8.93
C THR A 238 0.34 -21.44 -8.86
N GLN A 239 0.16 -22.26 -9.88
CA GLN A 239 -0.89 -23.29 -9.92
C GLN A 239 -0.68 -24.45 -8.91
N ARG A 240 0.50 -24.58 -8.30
CA ARG A 240 0.87 -25.66 -7.37
C ARG A 240 1.03 -25.18 -5.94
N THR A 241 0.67 -23.97 -5.65
CA THR A 241 0.75 -23.37 -4.32
C THR A 241 -0.58 -22.74 -3.92
N SER A 242 -0.70 -22.32 -2.68
CA SER A 242 -1.87 -21.65 -2.14
C SER A 242 -1.49 -20.31 -1.49
N ARG A 243 -2.49 -19.43 -1.32
CA ARG A 243 -2.31 -18.15 -0.58
C ARG A 243 -1.73 -18.40 0.82
N GLN A 244 -2.20 -19.43 1.50
CA GLN A 244 -1.74 -19.80 2.86
C GLN A 244 -0.27 -20.23 2.86
N GLU A 245 0.14 -21.05 1.89
CA GLU A 245 1.52 -21.50 1.77
C GLU A 245 2.45 -20.35 1.45
N LEU A 246 2.09 -19.48 0.51
CA LEU A 246 2.89 -18.29 0.18
C LEU A 246 3.02 -17.34 1.37
N ALA A 247 1.94 -17.11 2.11
CA ALA A 247 1.96 -16.31 3.32
C ALA A 247 2.87 -16.88 4.40
N ARG A 248 2.84 -18.20 4.61
CA ARG A 248 3.74 -18.90 5.52
C ARG A 248 5.20 -18.73 5.12
N LEU A 249 5.51 -18.84 3.82
CA LEU A 249 6.86 -18.66 3.29
C LEU A 249 7.37 -17.22 3.44
N MET A 250 6.45 -16.21 3.38
CA MET A 250 6.78 -14.80 3.58
C MET A 250 7.15 -14.48 5.03
N VAL A 251 6.32 -14.93 5.97
CA VAL A 251 6.40 -14.54 7.39
C VAL A 251 7.22 -15.53 8.21
N GLY A 252 7.41 -16.76 7.71
CA GLY A 252 8.15 -17.83 8.40
C GLY A 252 7.38 -18.53 9.51
N ARG A 253 6.07 -18.28 9.63
CA ARG A 253 5.15 -18.94 10.57
C ARG A 253 3.77 -19.08 9.93
N ASP A 254 2.94 -19.93 10.49
CA ASP A 254 1.54 -20.03 10.06
C ASP A 254 0.80 -18.73 10.36
N ILE A 255 0.14 -18.19 9.34
CA ILE A 255 -0.69 -16.99 9.45
C ILE A 255 -2.13 -17.44 9.56
N VAL A 256 -2.80 -16.91 10.56
CA VAL A 256 -4.23 -17.15 10.76
C VAL A 256 -4.99 -16.12 9.92
N PHE A 257 -5.37 -16.50 8.69
CA PHE A 257 -6.25 -15.67 7.85
C PHE A 257 -7.70 -15.62 8.37
N HIS A 258 -8.12 -16.61 9.15
CA HIS A 258 -9.39 -16.57 9.86
C HIS A 258 -9.17 -16.01 11.26
N LEU A 259 -9.56 -14.77 11.44
CA LEU A 259 -9.61 -14.16 12.76
C LEU A 259 -10.72 -14.85 13.56
N ASP A 260 -10.39 -15.29 14.77
CA ASP A 260 -11.32 -15.94 15.70
C ASP A 260 -12.23 -14.84 16.29
N LYS A 261 -13.13 -14.32 15.43
CA LYS A 261 -14.11 -13.32 15.82
C LYS A 261 -15.26 -14.01 16.54
N LYS A 262 -15.30 -13.85 17.86
CA LYS A 262 -16.39 -14.39 18.67
C LYS A 262 -17.69 -13.64 18.40
N PRO A 263 -18.82 -14.35 18.21
CA PRO A 263 -20.12 -13.68 18.18
C PRO A 263 -20.33 -12.88 19.48
N ARG A 264 -20.81 -11.66 19.34
CA ARG A 264 -21.13 -10.80 20.48
C ARG A 264 -22.39 -10.00 20.16
N GLU A 265 -23.27 -9.89 21.12
CA GLU A 265 -24.40 -8.98 21.02
C GLU A 265 -23.92 -7.54 21.23
N PRO A 266 -24.33 -6.57 20.39
CA PRO A 266 -24.03 -5.17 20.56
C PRO A 266 -24.57 -4.66 21.90
N GLY A 267 -23.79 -3.82 22.58
CA GLY A 267 -24.19 -3.16 23.81
C GLY A 267 -25.00 -1.87 23.58
N GLU A 268 -24.88 -0.92 24.48
CA GLU A 268 -25.51 0.40 24.34
C GLU A 268 -24.88 1.19 23.20
N VAL A 269 -25.64 2.12 22.61
CA VAL A 269 -25.15 3.02 21.56
C VAL A 269 -24.10 3.97 22.15
N VAL A 270 -22.89 3.92 21.61
CA VAL A 270 -21.76 4.77 22.01
C VAL A 270 -21.65 6.00 21.10
N LEU A 271 -21.78 5.80 19.79
CA LEU A 271 -21.72 6.88 18.79
C LEU A 271 -23.05 6.95 18.05
N ARG A 272 -23.62 8.15 17.97
CA ARG A 272 -24.76 8.47 17.10
C ARG A 272 -24.36 9.59 16.15
N VAL A 273 -24.56 9.38 14.87
CA VAL A 273 -24.38 10.34 13.78
C VAL A 273 -25.76 10.56 13.17
N ASP A 274 -26.24 11.80 13.13
CA ASP A 274 -27.57 12.15 12.65
C ASP A 274 -27.52 13.29 11.65
N ASP A 275 -27.97 13.05 10.43
CA ASP A 275 -28.08 13.97 9.30
C ASP A 275 -26.83 14.86 9.08
N VAL A 276 -25.65 14.28 9.13
CA VAL A 276 -24.38 15.02 9.07
C VAL A 276 -24.07 15.47 7.65
N HIS A 277 -23.83 16.79 7.51
CA HIS A 277 -23.36 17.43 6.29
C HIS A 277 -22.02 18.13 6.51
N ALA A 278 -21.09 18.00 5.55
CA ALA A 278 -19.80 18.65 5.58
C ALA A 278 -19.24 18.88 4.16
N GLU A 279 -18.32 19.84 4.06
CA GLU A 279 -17.58 20.13 2.83
C GLU A 279 -16.16 19.56 2.91
N ASN A 280 -15.57 19.28 1.73
CA ASN A 280 -14.16 18.96 1.61
C ASN A 280 -13.29 20.23 1.62
N ASP A 281 -11.97 20.07 1.45
CA ASP A 281 -11.00 21.18 1.49
C ASP A 281 -11.14 22.17 0.32
N LYS A 282 -11.93 21.79 -0.72
CA LYS A 282 -12.26 22.65 -1.88
C LYS A 282 -13.57 23.40 -1.71
N GLY A 283 -14.26 23.26 -0.57
CA GLY A 283 -15.59 23.84 -0.34
C GLY A 283 -16.72 23.14 -1.10
N LEU A 284 -16.51 21.89 -1.53
CA LEU A 284 -17.53 21.09 -2.20
C LEU A 284 -18.20 20.14 -1.19
N PRO A 285 -19.53 19.89 -1.33
CA PRO A 285 -20.25 18.97 -0.45
C PRO A 285 -19.64 17.57 -0.48
N ALA A 286 -19.11 17.11 0.66
CA ALA A 286 -18.50 15.80 0.83
C ALA A 286 -19.38 14.83 1.63
N LEU A 287 -20.20 15.34 2.56
CA LEU A 287 -21.22 14.58 3.29
C LEU A 287 -22.59 15.21 3.04
N ARG A 288 -23.60 14.37 2.81
CA ARG A 288 -24.92 14.79 2.34
C ARG A 288 -26.03 14.07 3.12
N GLY A 289 -26.08 14.27 4.45
CA GLY A 289 -27.09 13.66 5.32
C GLY A 289 -26.72 12.24 5.75
N VAL A 290 -25.53 12.07 6.32
CA VAL A 290 -25.06 10.78 6.81
C VAL A 290 -25.63 10.52 8.20
N SER A 291 -26.29 9.35 8.38
CA SER A 291 -26.87 8.91 9.66
C SER A 291 -26.56 7.45 9.93
N PHE A 292 -26.08 7.14 11.13
CA PHE A 292 -25.84 5.78 11.63
C PHE A 292 -25.53 5.80 13.13
N GLU A 293 -25.52 4.61 13.73
CA GLU A 293 -25.13 4.40 15.13
C GLU A 293 -24.03 3.35 15.23
N VAL A 294 -23.22 3.39 16.30
CA VAL A 294 -22.24 2.34 16.62
C VAL A 294 -22.37 2.00 18.11
N SER A 295 -22.51 0.73 18.40
CA SER A 295 -22.73 0.21 19.75
C SER A 295 -21.45 -0.25 20.42
N ALA A 296 -21.45 -0.34 21.73
CA ALA A 296 -20.36 -0.89 22.53
C ALA A 296 -20.09 -2.35 22.14
N GLY A 297 -18.83 -2.69 21.94
CA GLY A 297 -18.43 -4.04 21.54
C GLY A 297 -18.79 -4.41 20.11
N GLU A 298 -19.00 -3.40 19.24
CA GLU A 298 -19.30 -3.55 17.83
C GLU A 298 -18.19 -2.98 16.95
N ILE A 299 -17.88 -3.64 15.84
CA ILE A 299 -17.12 -3.06 14.73
C ILE A 299 -18.07 -2.77 13.58
N LEU A 300 -18.35 -1.50 13.34
CA LEU A 300 -19.07 -1.03 12.16
C LEU A 300 -18.06 -0.77 11.03
N GLY A 301 -18.17 -1.50 9.93
CA GLY A 301 -17.40 -1.25 8.71
C GLY A 301 -18.01 -0.11 7.89
N LEU A 302 -17.16 0.72 7.27
CA LEU A 302 -17.56 1.71 6.29
C LEU A 302 -16.79 1.46 4.98
N ALA A 303 -17.46 0.85 4.01
CA ALA A 303 -16.95 0.58 2.68
C ALA A 303 -17.20 1.77 1.74
N GLY A 304 -16.29 2.01 0.81
CA GLY A 304 -16.43 3.01 -0.24
C GLY A 304 -15.11 3.22 -0.97
N VAL A 305 -15.18 3.75 -2.19
CA VAL A 305 -13.99 4.14 -2.95
C VAL A 305 -13.47 5.47 -2.41
N ALA A 306 -12.14 5.69 -2.44
CA ALA A 306 -11.52 6.94 -1.99
C ALA A 306 -12.23 8.19 -2.57
N GLY A 307 -12.41 9.19 -1.72
CA GLY A 307 -13.05 10.46 -2.12
C GLY A 307 -14.58 10.49 -2.00
N ASN A 308 -15.20 9.44 -1.48
CA ASN A 308 -16.65 9.37 -1.28
C ASN A 308 -17.13 9.94 0.08
N GLY A 309 -16.25 10.58 0.88
CA GLY A 309 -16.62 11.24 2.13
C GLY A 309 -16.18 10.52 3.40
N GLN A 310 -15.52 9.36 3.30
CA GLN A 310 -15.08 8.57 4.46
C GLN A 310 -14.12 9.36 5.37
N SER A 311 -13.12 10.02 4.77
CA SER A 311 -12.13 10.81 5.52
C SER A 311 -12.76 12.03 6.17
N GLU A 312 -13.67 12.71 5.45
CA GLU A 312 -14.41 13.86 5.96
C GLU A 312 -15.32 13.46 7.14
N LEU A 313 -15.99 12.29 7.04
CA LEU A 313 -16.79 11.76 8.13
C LEU A 313 -15.96 11.49 9.39
N ALA A 314 -14.83 10.80 9.24
CA ALA A 314 -13.91 10.53 10.35
C ALA A 314 -13.38 11.83 10.99
N GLN A 315 -13.09 12.86 10.18
CA GLN A 315 -12.63 14.16 10.64
C GLN A 315 -13.74 14.94 11.37
N VAL A 316 -15.00 14.89 10.89
CA VAL A 316 -16.14 15.52 11.57
C VAL A 316 -16.34 14.90 12.96
N ILE A 317 -16.37 13.57 13.05
CA ILE A 317 -16.56 12.87 14.34
C ILE A 317 -15.39 13.16 15.28
N SER A 318 -14.16 13.28 14.76
CA SER A 318 -12.97 13.57 15.57
C SER A 318 -12.83 15.04 15.99
N GLY A 319 -13.70 15.94 15.51
CA GLY A 319 -13.61 17.37 15.76
C GLY A 319 -12.49 18.08 14.99
N LEU A 320 -12.05 17.48 13.89
CA LEU A 320 -11.01 18.02 13.00
C LEU A 320 -11.61 18.76 11.79
N ARG A 321 -12.89 18.57 11.51
CA ARG A 321 -13.64 19.22 10.43
C ARG A 321 -14.97 19.73 10.96
N ARG A 322 -15.42 20.88 10.42
CA ARG A 322 -16.69 21.48 10.80
C ARG A 322 -17.85 20.68 10.22
N CYS A 323 -18.83 20.35 11.08
CA CYS A 323 -20.14 19.89 10.69
C CYS A 323 -21.01 21.12 10.34
N LEU A 324 -21.59 21.12 9.14
CA LEU A 324 -22.43 22.23 8.65
C LEU A 324 -23.89 22.08 9.12
N GLN A 325 -24.39 20.84 9.11
CA GLN A 325 -25.73 20.47 9.54
C GLN A 325 -25.67 19.08 10.18
N GLY A 326 -26.62 18.77 11.05
CA GLY A 326 -26.72 17.51 11.76
C GLY A 326 -26.03 17.52 13.11
N CYS A 327 -25.95 16.37 13.72
CA CYS A 327 -25.40 16.18 15.05
C CYS A 327 -24.53 14.92 15.14
N VAL A 328 -23.52 14.97 16.01
CA VAL A 328 -22.73 13.80 16.42
C VAL A 328 -22.71 13.75 17.93
N GLU A 329 -23.15 12.62 18.48
CA GLU A 329 -23.17 12.36 19.93
C GLU A 329 -22.24 11.19 20.27
N LEU A 330 -21.52 11.32 21.37
CA LEU A 330 -20.66 10.29 21.94
C LEU A 330 -21.09 10.05 23.41
N ASN A 331 -21.55 8.84 23.71
CA ASN A 331 -22.15 8.49 25.01
C ASN A 331 -23.26 9.45 25.45
N GLY A 332 -24.11 9.89 24.49
CA GLY A 332 -25.21 10.83 24.74
C GLY A 332 -24.80 12.30 24.90
N GLU A 333 -23.50 12.64 24.78
CA GLU A 333 -23.03 14.01 24.78
C GLU A 333 -22.74 14.51 23.36
N VAL A 334 -23.22 15.69 23.00
CA VAL A 334 -22.97 16.31 21.67
C VAL A 334 -21.50 16.71 21.56
N ILE A 335 -20.80 16.13 20.58
CA ILE A 335 -19.39 16.44 20.27
C ILE A 335 -19.24 17.24 18.98
N CYS A 336 -20.31 17.46 18.24
CA CYS A 336 -20.32 18.18 16.98
C CYS A 336 -19.77 19.59 17.14
N ASN A 337 -18.82 19.98 16.27
CA ASN A 337 -18.14 21.28 16.30
C ASN A 337 -17.42 21.61 17.63
N GLN A 338 -17.19 20.63 18.48
CA GLN A 338 -16.32 20.76 19.64
C GLN A 338 -14.84 20.55 19.23
N SER A 339 -13.91 20.93 20.11
CA SER A 339 -12.50 20.71 19.85
C SER A 339 -12.15 19.20 19.87
N ALA A 340 -11.12 18.80 19.11
CA ALA A 340 -10.60 17.43 19.15
C ALA A 340 -10.21 16.99 20.60
N LEU A 341 -9.71 17.94 21.43
CA LEU A 341 -9.40 17.67 22.83
C LEU A 341 -10.65 17.28 23.61
N PHE A 342 -11.80 17.92 23.35
CA PHE A 342 -13.07 17.57 23.98
C PHE A 342 -13.47 16.13 23.65
N SER A 343 -13.41 15.73 22.36
CA SER A 343 -13.72 14.36 21.93
C SER A 343 -12.76 13.33 22.56
N ILE A 344 -11.45 13.64 22.62
CA ILE A 344 -10.45 12.79 23.29
C ILE A 344 -10.76 12.60 24.77
N GLN A 345 -11.21 13.65 25.47
CA GLN A 345 -11.55 13.58 26.89
C GLN A 345 -12.80 12.72 27.16
N ARG A 346 -13.68 12.57 26.17
CA ARG A 346 -14.87 11.69 26.19
C ARG A 346 -14.58 10.26 25.75
N GLY A 347 -13.32 9.94 25.48
CA GLY A 347 -12.89 8.58 25.17
C GLY A 347 -12.89 8.25 23.66
N LEU A 348 -12.77 9.28 22.78
CA LEU A 348 -12.57 9.07 21.36
C LEU A 348 -11.08 8.83 21.05
N ALA A 349 -10.79 7.75 20.35
CA ALA A 349 -9.51 7.48 19.71
C ALA A 349 -9.62 7.60 18.19
N TYR A 350 -8.60 8.16 17.55
CA TYR A 350 -8.56 8.34 16.10
C TYR A 350 -7.24 7.82 15.52
N ILE A 351 -7.33 6.84 14.65
CA ILE A 351 -6.23 6.25 13.89
C ILE A 351 -6.39 6.73 12.44
N PRO A 352 -5.61 7.73 12.00
CA PRO A 352 -5.73 8.31 10.67
C PRO A 352 -5.07 7.45 9.59
N GLU A 353 -5.51 7.66 8.34
CA GLU A 353 -4.90 7.06 7.16
C GLU A 353 -3.44 7.51 6.97
N ASP A 354 -3.17 8.83 7.03
CA ASP A 354 -1.81 9.37 6.95
C ASP A 354 -1.12 9.26 8.32
N ARG A 355 -0.30 8.22 8.46
CA ARG A 355 0.47 7.94 9.67
C ARG A 355 1.56 8.96 9.94
N THR A 356 2.12 9.52 8.86
CA THR A 356 3.32 10.35 8.93
C THR A 356 3.00 11.80 9.25
N HIS A 357 2.07 12.42 8.51
CA HIS A 357 1.82 13.86 8.64
C HIS A 357 0.64 14.17 9.59
N VAL A 358 -0.32 13.23 9.73
CA VAL A 358 -1.49 13.38 10.58
C VAL A 358 -1.35 12.55 11.86
N GLY A 359 -0.91 11.30 11.72
CA GLY A 359 -0.87 10.33 12.81
C GLY A 359 0.31 10.50 13.75
N SER A 360 1.40 11.14 13.36
CA SER A 360 2.62 11.24 14.17
C SER A 360 3.32 12.59 14.01
N ALA A 361 4.28 12.86 14.90
CA ALA A 361 5.28 13.92 14.73
C ALA A 361 6.60 13.25 14.28
N PRO A 362 6.93 13.23 12.98
CA PRO A 362 7.97 12.37 12.41
C PRO A 362 9.36 12.61 12.98
N ASN A 363 9.68 13.84 13.34
CA ASN A 363 11.00 14.24 13.84
C ASN A 363 11.14 14.05 15.38
N LEU A 364 10.05 13.78 16.08
CA LEU A 364 10.05 13.53 17.52
C LEU A 364 10.25 12.04 17.81
N SER A 365 10.71 11.76 19.03
CA SER A 365 10.98 10.40 19.49
C SER A 365 9.71 9.54 19.62
N VAL A 366 9.88 8.23 19.77
CA VAL A 366 8.78 7.31 20.14
C VAL A 366 8.16 7.77 21.44
N THR A 367 8.98 8.14 22.46
CA THR A 367 8.50 8.65 23.75
C THR A 367 7.58 9.85 23.58
N ASP A 368 8.00 10.86 22.80
CA ASP A 368 7.20 12.07 22.59
C ASP A 368 5.88 11.75 21.88
N ASN A 369 5.92 10.86 20.88
CA ASN A 369 4.72 10.47 20.15
C ASN A 369 3.69 9.72 21.00
N VAL A 370 4.12 8.81 21.88
CA VAL A 370 3.16 8.04 22.71
C VAL A 370 2.56 8.87 23.84
N ILE A 371 3.25 9.92 24.33
CA ILE A 371 2.72 10.77 25.41
C ILE A 371 1.81 11.90 24.91
N MET A 372 1.67 12.14 23.59
CA MET A 372 0.92 13.28 23.03
C MET A 372 -0.48 13.49 23.62
N LYS A 373 -1.19 12.43 23.97
CA LYS A 373 -2.53 12.51 24.60
C LYS A 373 -2.50 12.52 26.12
N LYS A 374 -1.35 12.23 26.73
CA LYS A 374 -1.21 12.08 28.20
C LYS A 374 -0.26 13.11 28.84
N TYR A 375 0.40 13.98 28.07
CA TYR A 375 1.40 14.92 28.57
C TYR A 375 0.85 15.92 29.61
N ARG A 376 -0.49 16.07 29.70
CA ARG A 376 -1.18 16.91 30.73
C ARG A 376 -1.73 16.10 31.90
N LYS A 377 -1.54 14.78 31.92
CA LYS A 377 -2.10 13.89 32.95
C LYS A 377 -0.97 13.28 33.80
N LYS A 378 -1.24 13.09 35.12
CA LYS A 378 -0.33 12.30 35.96
C LYS A 378 -0.23 10.84 35.44
N PRO A 379 0.91 10.15 35.56
CA PRO A 379 2.16 10.61 36.22
C PRO A 379 3.07 11.45 35.31
N ILE A 380 2.76 11.58 34.01
CA ILE A 380 3.63 12.25 33.01
C ILE A 380 3.68 13.76 33.25
N ALA A 381 2.54 14.39 33.65
CA ALA A 381 2.49 15.79 34.06
C ALA A 381 2.79 15.94 35.55
N ASN A 382 3.74 16.80 35.88
CA ASN A 382 4.01 17.25 37.22
C ASN A 382 3.88 18.79 37.27
N GLY A 383 2.66 19.28 37.52
CA GLY A 383 2.31 20.69 37.41
C GLY A 383 2.47 21.20 35.96
N TRP A 384 3.35 22.16 35.76
CA TRP A 384 3.64 22.76 34.42
C TRP A 384 4.75 22.05 33.65
N MET A 385 5.41 21.05 34.25
CA MET A 385 6.53 20.33 33.65
C MET A 385 6.16 18.90 33.33
N ILE A 386 6.83 18.35 32.33
CA ILE A 386 6.76 16.93 31.99
C ILE A 386 7.83 16.19 32.80
N ASP A 387 7.44 15.15 33.49
CA ASP A 387 8.35 14.20 34.14
C ASP A 387 8.91 13.26 33.04
N LEU A 388 10.14 13.53 32.64
CA LEU A 388 10.81 12.75 31.57
C LEU A 388 11.06 11.30 32.01
N GLY A 389 11.22 11.02 33.30
CA GLY A 389 11.37 9.68 33.85
C GLY A 389 10.08 8.88 33.66
N ALA A 390 8.95 9.45 34.12
CA ALA A 390 7.63 8.85 33.94
C ALA A 390 7.25 8.69 32.46
N ALA A 391 7.60 9.67 31.61
CA ALA A 391 7.37 9.59 30.17
C ALA A 391 8.13 8.42 29.52
N LYS A 392 9.41 8.25 29.86
CA LYS A 392 10.25 7.13 29.35
C LYS A 392 9.75 5.78 29.85
N GLN A 393 9.39 5.70 31.13
CA GLN A 393 8.82 4.47 31.68
C GLN A 393 7.54 4.08 30.93
N PHE A 394 6.61 5.02 30.74
CA PHE A 394 5.38 4.79 30.00
C PHE A 394 5.65 4.36 28.55
N ALA A 395 6.62 4.99 27.88
CA ALA A 395 7.01 4.60 26.52
C ALA A 395 7.60 3.19 26.46
N GLN A 396 8.39 2.79 27.47
CA GLN A 396 8.95 1.45 27.56
C GLN A 396 7.85 0.38 27.78
N GLU A 397 6.89 0.67 28.67
CA GLU A 397 5.72 -0.19 28.91
C GLU A 397 4.92 -0.41 27.62
N LEU A 398 4.65 0.66 26.86
CA LEU A 398 3.95 0.56 25.58
C LEU A 398 4.77 -0.17 24.51
N LYS A 399 6.09 0.05 24.47
CA LYS A 399 6.97 -0.67 23.56
C LYS A 399 6.86 -2.19 23.75
N GLU A 400 6.83 -2.66 25.00
CA GLU A 400 6.72 -4.08 25.33
C GLU A 400 5.30 -4.62 25.08
N ALA A 401 4.27 -3.88 25.54
CA ALA A 401 2.87 -4.30 25.42
C ALA A 401 2.37 -4.40 23.97
N TYR A 402 2.91 -3.58 23.07
CA TYR A 402 2.49 -3.50 21.67
C TYR A 402 3.54 -4.01 20.67
N ASP A 403 4.59 -4.68 21.17
CA ASP A 403 5.65 -5.27 20.31
C ASP A 403 6.29 -4.22 19.37
N ILE A 404 6.55 -3.00 19.83
CA ILE A 404 7.15 -1.95 19.03
C ILE A 404 8.64 -2.23 18.87
N VAL A 405 9.05 -2.62 17.65
CA VAL A 405 10.46 -2.90 17.36
C VAL A 405 11.19 -1.61 17.02
N VAL A 406 11.97 -1.12 17.97
CA VAL A 406 12.78 0.09 17.85
C VAL A 406 14.09 -0.07 18.65
N PRO A 407 15.24 0.43 18.14
CA PRO A 407 16.52 0.31 18.87
C PRO A 407 16.46 1.00 20.24
N LYS A 408 15.91 2.21 20.30
CA LYS A 408 15.75 3.01 21.53
C LYS A 408 14.45 3.80 21.46
N ILE A 409 13.82 4.06 22.60
CA ILE A 409 12.58 4.86 22.68
C ILE A 409 12.79 6.34 22.33
N GLU A 410 14.05 6.82 22.31
CA GLU A 410 14.45 8.14 21.84
C GLU A 410 14.59 8.24 20.32
N THR A 411 14.46 7.13 19.58
CA THR A 411 14.54 7.12 18.11
C THR A 411 13.40 7.95 17.51
N PRO A 412 13.69 8.88 16.57
CA PRO A 412 12.66 9.60 15.83
C PRO A 412 11.77 8.63 15.03
N VAL A 413 10.44 8.83 15.09
CA VAL A 413 9.51 7.86 14.49
C VAL A 413 9.58 7.80 12.97
N ARG A 414 10.11 8.82 12.28
CA ARG A 414 10.39 8.79 10.82
C ARG A 414 11.37 7.70 10.39
N LEU A 415 12.14 7.15 11.33
CA LEU A 415 13.10 6.08 11.06
C LEU A 415 12.51 4.68 11.27
N LEU A 416 11.24 4.58 11.67
CA LEU A 416 10.55 3.32 11.87
C LEU A 416 9.99 2.80 10.54
N SER A 417 9.85 1.48 10.45
CA SER A 417 9.04 0.87 9.39
C SER A 417 7.56 1.24 9.54
N GLY A 418 6.80 1.19 8.44
CA GLY A 418 5.36 1.49 8.47
C GLY A 418 4.59 0.69 9.52
N GLY A 419 4.90 -0.61 9.69
CA GLY A 419 4.30 -1.46 10.71
C GLY A 419 4.62 -1.01 12.14
N ASN A 420 5.87 -0.63 12.43
CA ASN A 420 6.24 -0.13 13.76
C ASN A 420 5.67 1.25 14.04
N LEU A 421 5.62 2.15 13.05
CA LEU A 421 4.95 3.45 13.20
C LEU A 421 3.46 3.25 13.51
N GLN A 422 2.79 2.32 12.83
CA GLN A 422 1.39 1.98 13.11
C GLN A 422 1.19 1.47 14.54
N ARG A 423 2.10 0.60 15.02
CA ARG A 423 2.06 0.12 16.41
C ARG A 423 2.24 1.25 17.44
N VAL A 424 3.10 2.23 17.15
CA VAL A 424 3.25 3.44 18.00
C VAL A 424 1.94 4.22 18.07
N ILE A 425 1.28 4.44 16.92
CA ILE A 425 0.00 5.15 16.86
C ILE A 425 -1.08 4.36 17.62
N LEU A 426 -1.22 3.05 17.34
CA LEU A 426 -2.17 2.18 18.02
C LEU A 426 -1.94 2.15 19.54
N ALA A 427 -0.68 1.99 19.98
CA ALA A 427 -0.33 1.99 21.40
C ALA A 427 -0.77 3.30 22.09
N ARG A 428 -0.52 4.45 21.46
CA ARG A 428 -0.97 5.76 21.94
C ARG A 428 -2.48 5.85 22.05
N GLU A 429 -3.18 5.45 21.00
CA GLU A 429 -4.63 5.59 20.89
C GLU A 429 -5.39 4.65 21.83
N ILE A 430 -4.96 3.37 21.90
CA ILE A 430 -5.67 2.29 22.61
C ILE A 430 -5.31 2.25 24.11
N SER A 431 -4.09 2.67 24.50
CA SER A 431 -3.65 2.62 25.91
C SER A 431 -4.53 3.43 26.88
N GLY A 432 -5.35 4.33 26.34
CA GLY A 432 -6.33 5.11 27.10
C GLY A 432 -7.64 4.37 27.40
N LYS A 433 -7.83 3.15 26.91
CA LYS A 433 -9.09 2.38 26.93
C LYS A 433 -10.25 3.23 26.39
N PRO A 434 -10.21 3.62 25.12
CA PRO A 434 -11.23 4.48 24.52
C PRO A 434 -12.60 3.78 24.49
N ALA A 435 -13.68 4.55 24.63
CA ALA A 435 -15.03 4.08 24.43
C ALA A 435 -15.33 3.90 22.93
N MET A 436 -14.75 4.78 22.08
CA MET A 436 -14.93 4.79 20.64
C MET A 436 -13.57 4.86 19.93
N ILE A 437 -13.38 4.04 18.91
CA ILE A 437 -12.20 4.05 18.03
C ILE A 437 -12.67 4.30 16.60
N ILE A 438 -12.11 5.32 15.95
CA ILE A 438 -12.21 5.51 14.51
C ILE A 438 -10.90 5.07 13.90
N ALA A 439 -10.92 4.03 13.07
CA ALA A 439 -9.76 3.48 12.41
C ALA A 439 -9.91 3.65 10.88
N VAL A 440 -9.15 4.58 10.30
CA VAL A 440 -9.19 4.86 8.87
C VAL A 440 -8.00 4.22 8.20
N GLN A 441 -8.24 3.26 7.31
CA GLN A 441 -7.21 2.52 6.56
C GLN A 441 -6.08 1.99 7.47
N PRO A 442 -6.40 1.32 8.60
CA PRO A 442 -5.40 1.04 9.64
C PRO A 442 -4.30 0.10 9.18
N THR A 443 -4.52 -0.67 8.14
CA THR A 443 -3.59 -1.68 7.59
C THR A 443 -2.96 -1.28 6.27
N ARG A 444 -3.37 -0.17 5.66
CA ARG A 444 -2.89 0.27 4.33
C ARG A 444 -1.36 0.30 4.26
N GLY A 445 -0.79 -0.42 3.26
CA GLY A 445 0.66 -0.45 3.03
C GLY A 445 1.47 -1.11 4.15
N LEU A 446 0.85 -1.94 4.99
CA LEU A 446 1.53 -2.79 5.96
C LEU A 446 1.85 -4.16 5.33
N ASP A 447 2.84 -4.83 5.89
CA ASP A 447 3.09 -6.24 5.60
C ASP A 447 2.07 -7.15 6.31
N VAL A 448 1.97 -8.39 5.85
CA VAL A 448 0.96 -9.35 6.33
C VAL A 448 1.05 -9.60 7.83
N GLY A 449 2.26 -9.65 8.39
CA GLY A 449 2.45 -9.85 9.83
C GLY A 449 2.01 -8.63 10.65
N ALA A 450 2.21 -7.42 10.15
CA ALA A 450 1.74 -6.19 10.79
C ALA A 450 0.20 -6.07 10.68
N ILE A 451 -0.40 -6.43 9.55
CA ILE A 451 -1.86 -6.48 9.36
C ILE A 451 -2.51 -7.36 10.41
N GLU A 452 -2.02 -8.61 10.57
CA GLU A 452 -2.52 -9.54 11.59
C GLU A 452 -2.45 -8.94 13.00
N GLY A 453 -1.36 -8.24 13.32
CA GLY A 453 -1.19 -7.56 14.60
C GLY A 453 -2.23 -6.45 14.83
N VAL A 454 -2.50 -5.62 13.81
CA VAL A 454 -3.53 -4.57 13.87
C VAL A 454 -4.91 -5.17 14.08
N HIS A 455 -5.27 -6.20 13.30
CA HIS A 455 -6.56 -6.88 13.40
C HIS A 455 -6.80 -7.45 14.80
N ARG A 456 -5.81 -8.14 15.37
CA ARG A 456 -5.91 -8.66 16.74
C ARG A 456 -6.13 -7.55 17.77
N LEU A 457 -5.43 -6.41 17.63
CA LEU A 457 -5.60 -5.29 18.52
C LEU A 457 -7.01 -4.68 18.43
N LEU A 458 -7.56 -4.50 17.22
CA LEU A 458 -8.92 -4.00 17.04
C LEU A 458 -9.96 -4.96 17.63
N LEU A 459 -9.84 -6.26 17.35
CA LEU A 459 -10.74 -7.28 17.93
C LEU A 459 -10.65 -7.31 19.46
N ALA A 460 -9.45 -7.22 20.04
CA ALA A 460 -9.27 -7.16 21.48
C ALA A 460 -9.95 -5.93 22.11
N GLN A 461 -9.94 -4.77 21.43
CA GLN A 461 -10.64 -3.56 21.88
C GLN A 461 -12.17 -3.73 21.78
N ARG A 462 -12.68 -4.30 20.68
CA ARG A 462 -14.08 -4.67 20.54
C ARG A 462 -14.51 -5.61 21.67
N ASP A 463 -13.73 -6.65 21.92
CA ASP A 463 -14.03 -7.64 22.98
C ASP A 463 -13.94 -7.03 24.39
N ALA A 464 -13.14 -5.97 24.57
CA ALA A 464 -13.11 -5.17 25.78
C ALA A 464 -14.31 -4.20 25.94
N GLY A 465 -15.16 -4.06 24.90
CA GLY A 465 -16.37 -3.24 24.90
C GLY A 465 -16.26 -1.92 24.16
N ALA A 466 -15.15 -1.61 23.52
CA ALA A 466 -15.04 -0.41 22.68
C ALA A 466 -15.94 -0.51 21.44
N ALA A 467 -16.57 0.59 21.05
CA ALA A 467 -17.20 0.77 19.76
C ALA A 467 -16.12 1.11 18.72
N ILE A 468 -16.18 0.54 17.51
CA ILE A 468 -15.18 0.76 16.47
C ILE A 468 -15.85 1.10 15.16
N LEU A 469 -15.49 2.24 14.56
CA LEU A 469 -15.77 2.57 13.16
C LEU A 469 -14.52 2.24 12.33
N LEU A 470 -14.59 1.17 11.55
CA LEU A 470 -13.51 0.73 10.66
C LEU A 470 -13.79 1.22 9.24
N VAL A 471 -12.97 2.13 8.76
CA VAL A 471 -13.01 2.62 7.38
C VAL A 471 -11.90 1.93 6.59
N SER A 472 -12.23 1.16 5.57
CA SER A 472 -11.26 0.49 4.70
C SER A 472 -11.76 0.39 3.26
N GLU A 473 -10.83 0.46 2.33
CA GLU A 473 -11.04 0.14 0.91
C GLU A 473 -10.89 -1.36 0.64
N GLU A 474 -10.25 -2.08 1.58
CA GLU A 474 -10.05 -3.52 1.47
C GLU A 474 -11.26 -4.27 1.99
N LEU A 475 -12.09 -4.78 1.07
CA LEU A 475 -13.34 -5.48 1.43
C LEU A 475 -13.09 -6.73 2.28
N GLU A 476 -11.97 -7.43 2.08
CA GLU A 476 -11.62 -8.60 2.92
C GLU A 476 -11.37 -8.19 4.39
N GLU A 477 -10.73 -7.04 4.62
CA GLU A 477 -10.54 -6.50 5.97
C GLU A 477 -11.87 -6.16 6.61
N LEU A 478 -12.73 -5.43 5.88
CA LEU A 478 -14.06 -5.07 6.37
C LEU A 478 -14.89 -6.30 6.71
N LEU A 479 -15.01 -7.24 5.78
CA LEU A 479 -15.82 -8.45 5.98
C LEU A 479 -15.25 -9.39 7.06
N GLY A 480 -13.93 -9.40 7.24
CA GLY A 480 -13.27 -10.20 8.26
C GLY A 480 -13.43 -9.66 9.69
N LEU A 481 -13.52 -8.34 9.84
CA LEU A 481 -13.54 -7.68 11.15
C LEU A 481 -14.91 -7.14 11.55
N SER A 482 -15.69 -6.59 10.59
CA SER A 482 -16.92 -5.85 10.90
C SER A 482 -18.06 -6.78 11.29
N ASP A 483 -18.91 -6.34 12.19
CA ASP A 483 -20.16 -7.03 12.57
C ASP A 483 -21.27 -6.72 11.56
N ARG A 484 -21.26 -5.52 11.01
CA ARG A 484 -22.06 -5.06 9.85
C ARG A 484 -21.27 -4.00 9.09
N THR A 485 -21.63 -3.79 7.84
CA THR A 485 -20.91 -2.87 6.94
C THR A 485 -21.89 -1.88 6.28
N LEU A 486 -21.61 -0.59 6.43
CA LEU A 486 -22.23 0.47 5.65
C LEU A 486 -21.45 0.73 4.37
N VAL A 487 -22.15 1.12 3.31
CA VAL A 487 -21.51 1.55 2.07
C VAL A 487 -21.80 3.03 1.83
N ILE A 488 -20.74 3.82 1.60
CA ILE A 488 -20.87 5.24 1.29
C ILE A 488 -20.50 5.51 -0.17
N TYR A 489 -21.30 6.32 -0.84
CA TYR A 489 -21.05 6.80 -2.19
C TYR A 489 -21.49 8.27 -2.31
N GLU A 490 -20.62 9.13 -2.85
CA GLU A 490 -20.83 10.59 -2.99
C GLU A 490 -21.40 11.26 -1.73
N GLY A 491 -20.90 10.88 -0.55
CA GLY A 491 -21.30 11.45 0.74
C GLY A 491 -22.65 10.98 1.27
N ARG A 492 -23.23 9.90 0.73
CA ARG A 492 -24.49 9.31 1.18
C ARG A 492 -24.32 7.83 1.52
N ILE A 493 -25.05 7.36 2.51
CA ILE A 493 -25.10 5.91 2.82
C ILE A 493 -26.04 5.24 1.79
N MET A 494 -25.49 4.29 1.03
CA MET A 494 -26.22 3.53 0.01
C MET A 494 -26.97 2.35 0.60
N GLY A 495 -26.54 1.83 1.74
CA GLY A 495 -27.17 0.72 2.42
C GLY A 495 -26.29 0.12 3.51
N GLU A 496 -26.84 -0.86 4.21
CA GLU A 496 -26.21 -1.64 5.27
C GLU A 496 -26.23 -3.12 4.91
N VAL A 497 -25.12 -3.82 5.13
CA VAL A 497 -24.95 -5.23 4.80
C VAL A 497 -24.49 -5.98 6.04
N HIS A 498 -25.19 -7.07 6.36
CA HIS A 498 -24.88 -7.98 7.45
C HIS A 498 -24.24 -9.30 6.98
N ASP A 499 -24.20 -9.49 5.67
CA ASP A 499 -23.62 -10.69 5.03
C ASP A 499 -22.30 -10.37 4.33
N THR A 500 -21.60 -11.40 3.87
CA THR A 500 -20.32 -11.28 3.14
C THR A 500 -20.51 -11.17 1.63
N ASN A 501 -21.64 -10.64 1.17
CA ASN A 501 -21.94 -10.56 -0.27
C ASN A 501 -21.19 -9.42 -0.94
N LEU A 502 -20.02 -9.75 -1.49
CA LEU A 502 -19.11 -8.82 -2.19
C LEU A 502 -19.78 -8.14 -3.39
N GLU A 503 -20.68 -8.83 -4.10
CA GLU A 503 -21.32 -8.30 -5.29
C GLU A 503 -22.30 -7.16 -4.92
N LYS A 504 -23.08 -7.33 -3.86
CA LYS A 504 -23.96 -6.28 -3.33
C LYS A 504 -23.17 -5.05 -2.89
N ILE A 505 -22.08 -5.27 -2.13
CA ILE A 505 -21.21 -4.17 -1.67
C ILE A 505 -20.60 -3.46 -2.88
N GLY A 506 -20.10 -4.19 -3.87
CA GLY A 506 -19.53 -3.63 -5.10
C GLY A 506 -20.53 -2.77 -5.88
N MET A 507 -21.79 -3.21 -6.03
CA MET A 507 -22.83 -2.43 -6.68
C MET A 507 -23.16 -1.13 -5.92
N MET A 508 -23.25 -1.19 -4.60
CA MET A 508 -23.46 0.01 -3.77
C MET A 508 -22.26 0.97 -3.83
N MET A 509 -21.04 0.47 -3.88
CA MET A 509 -19.83 1.29 -4.02
C MET A 509 -19.77 2.03 -5.37
N THR A 510 -20.54 1.59 -6.38
CA THR A 510 -20.69 2.27 -7.68
C THR A 510 -21.94 3.15 -7.77
N GLY A 511 -22.66 3.33 -6.66
CA GLY A 511 -23.79 4.27 -6.56
C GLY A 511 -25.18 3.64 -6.71
N THR A 512 -25.30 2.31 -6.70
CA THR A 512 -26.62 1.65 -6.71
C THR A 512 -27.12 1.50 -5.27
N PRO A 513 -28.23 2.17 -4.87
CA PRO A 513 -28.81 2.00 -3.53
C PRO A 513 -29.28 0.56 -3.29
N MET A 514 -29.25 0.13 -2.02
CA MET A 514 -29.58 -1.26 -1.65
C MET A 514 -30.99 -1.69 -2.04
N ASP A 515 -31.96 -0.77 -1.99
CA ASP A 515 -33.36 -1.00 -2.37
C ASP A 515 -33.57 -1.29 -3.86
N GLN A 516 -32.58 -0.93 -4.70
CA GLN A 516 -32.58 -1.17 -6.14
C GLN A 516 -31.81 -2.42 -6.55
N ILE A 517 -31.08 -3.04 -5.63
CA ILE A 517 -30.34 -4.29 -5.86
C ILE A 517 -31.32 -5.46 -5.74
N LYS A 518 -31.64 -6.10 -6.85
CA LYS A 518 -32.47 -7.32 -6.86
C LYS A 518 -31.74 -8.43 -6.10
N ALA A 519 -32.48 -9.09 -5.21
CA ALA A 519 -32.00 -10.21 -4.37
C ALA A 519 -31.55 -11.41 -5.21
#